data_44d00e7342656e1e5396d641dd2780d9
#
_entry.id   44d00e7342656e1e5396d641dd2780d9
#
_cell.length_a   1.000
_cell.length_b   1.000
_cell.length_c   1.000
_cell.angle_alpha   90.00
_cell.angle_beta   90.00
_cell.angle_gamma   90.00
#
_symmetry.space_group_name_H-M   'P 1'
#
loop_
_entity.id
_entity.type
_entity.pdbx_description
1 polymer ?
#
loop_
_entity_poly.entity_id
_entity_poly.type
_entity_poly.pdbx_seq_one_letter_code
_entity_poly.pdbx_strand_id
1 'polypeptide(L)'
;AYATEGYSGGATADDSLYPATESANYWDKSKYKQPMKITLDALNNGMEAGISNPNLKRTSDWGRARLGRWRLYHVHDTSDSSPMRKTAQLDDNLYLRHDGSNLPAFLYLLQLNHPDEYSLIRRTVQRVAPFFDDFQLNPDPLNEATIRLAWKHKNSDKYFGVSSLSDGTLRFITLATLFLQPEKMLPSVILVDEPELGLHPAAITMLASMVKQASVKAQVILST
;
A
#
# COMPACT_ATOMS: atom_id res chain seq x y z
N ALA A 1 12.62 14.24 11.14
CA ALA A 1 11.21 14.18 11.55
C ALA A 1 10.53 15.44 11.03
N TYR A 2 9.51 15.29 10.21
CA TYR A 2 8.62 16.40 9.88
C TYR A 2 7.52 16.44 10.93
N ALA A 3 7.32 17.57 11.56
CA ALA A 3 6.12 17.87 12.31
C ALA A 3 5.46 19.08 11.64
N THR A 4 4.23 18.95 11.19
CA THR A 4 3.39 20.09 10.81
C THR A 4 2.84 20.67 12.08
N GLU A 5 3.30 21.82 12.52
CA GLU A 5 2.69 22.57 13.59
C GLU A 5 1.66 23.54 13.01
N GLY A 6 0.41 23.32 13.40
CA GLY A 6 -0.67 24.29 13.33
C GLY A 6 -1.32 24.48 11.96
N TYR A 7 -2.44 23.80 11.74
CA TYR A 7 -3.46 24.25 10.79
C TYR A 7 -4.30 25.35 11.43
N SER A 8 -4.10 26.60 11.05
CA SER A 8 -5.16 27.60 11.17
C SER A 8 -5.88 27.64 9.82
N GLY A 9 -7.07 27.05 9.74
CA GLY A 9 -7.89 27.06 8.52
C GLY A 9 -8.64 28.39 8.39
N GLY A 10 -8.70 28.93 7.17
CA GLY A 10 -9.66 29.94 6.75
C GLY A 10 -10.79 29.28 5.96
N ALA A 11 -12.01 29.83 6.02
CA ALA A 11 -13.11 29.43 5.15
C ALA A 11 -13.21 30.38 3.96
N THR A 12 -13.42 29.86 2.76
CA THR A 12 -13.78 30.63 1.57
C THR A 12 -15.28 30.85 1.50
N ALA A 13 -15.75 31.74 0.59
CA ALA A 13 -17.18 31.95 0.33
C ALA A 13 -17.91 30.65 -0.11
N ASP A 14 -17.15 29.62 -0.54
CA ASP A 14 -17.66 28.31 -0.99
C ASP A 14 -17.54 27.22 0.09
N ASP A 15 -17.36 27.58 1.36
CA ASP A 15 -17.16 26.65 2.51
C ASP A 15 -15.99 25.67 2.36
N SER A 16 -15.03 25.92 1.48
CA SER A 16 -13.84 25.11 1.36
C SER A 16 -12.78 25.50 2.41
N LEU A 17 -12.24 24.51 3.11
CA LEU A 17 -11.13 24.69 4.06
C LEU A 17 -9.80 24.77 3.31
N TYR A 18 -8.98 25.75 3.65
CA TYR A 18 -7.60 25.87 3.14
C TYR A 18 -6.63 26.16 4.28
N PRO A 19 -5.36 25.72 4.18
CA PRO A 19 -4.35 26.07 5.17
C PRO A 19 -4.02 27.56 5.10
N ALA A 20 -4.22 28.30 6.19
CA ALA A 20 -3.86 29.71 6.28
C ALA A 20 -2.35 29.93 6.47
N THR A 21 -1.69 28.99 7.15
CA THR A 21 -0.25 28.97 7.33
C THR A 21 0.24 27.53 7.32
N GLU A 22 1.37 27.31 6.65
CA GLU A 22 2.03 26.00 6.64
C GLU A 22 3.51 26.17 6.96
N SER A 23 4.03 25.34 7.84
CA SER A 23 5.45 25.33 8.15
C SER A 23 5.96 23.90 8.29
N ALA A 24 7.20 23.67 7.88
CA ALA A 24 7.88 22.40 8.06
C ALA A 24 9.14 22.59 8.93
N ASN A 25 9.35 21.67 9.86
CA ASN A 25 10.60 21.61 10.63
C ASN A 25 11.52 20.54 10.03
N TYR A 26 12.65 20.98 9.51
CA TYR A 26 13.68 20.09 8.96
C TYR A 26 14.85 19.98 9.94
N TRP A 27 15.24 18.76 10.28
CA TRP A 27 16.37 18.54 11.16
C TRP A 27 17.30 17.46 10.61
N ASP A 28 18.41 17.88 10.04
CA ASP A 28 19.55 17.02 9.76
C ASP A 28 20.51 17.07 10.97
N LYS A 29 20.38 16.07 11.84
CA LYS A 29 21.17 15.98 13.09
C LYS A 29 22.67 15.88 12.85
N SER A 30 23.10 15.50 11.64
CA SER A 30 24.54 15.47 11.27
C SER A 30 25.12 16.84 10.97
N LYS A 31 24.27 17.81 10.61
CA LYS A 31 24.68 19.14 10.16
C LYS A 31 24.26 20.27 11.08
N TYR A 32 23.16 20.13 11.80
CA TYR A 32 22.54 21.20 12.56
C TYR A 32 22.28 20.81 14.02
N LYS A 33 22.59 21.71 14.95
CA LYS A 33 22.32 21.51 16.38
C LYS A 33 20.82 21.62 16.74
N GLN A 34 20.04 22.32 15.93
CA GLN A 34 18.61 22.55 16.14
C GLN A 34 17.85 22.38 14.81
N PRO A 35 16.55 22.05 14.88
CA PRO A 35 15.70 21.98 13.69
C PRO A 35 15.56 23.36 13.05
N MET A 36 15.59 23.42 11.72
CA MET A 36 15.33 24.63 10.95
C MET A 36 13.84 24.66 10.58
N LYS A 37 13.15 25.74 10.96
CA LYS A 37 11.76 25.98 10.58
C LYS A 37 11.73 26.62 9.20
N ILE A 38 10.97 26.03 8.29
CA ILE A 38 10.73 26.55 6.94
C ILE A 38 9.25 26.91 6.86
N THR A 39 8.96 28.18 6.60
CA THR A 39 7.59 28.60 6.27
C THR A 39 7.33 28.24 4.82
N LEU A 40 6.27 27.50 4.57
CA LEU A 40 5.78 27.17 3.25
C LEU A 40 4.70 28.20 2.92
N ASP A 41 4.95 29.03 1.91
CA ASP A 41 3.89 29.93 1.44
C ASP A 41 2.77 29.08 0.84
N ALA A 42 1.61 29.09 1.50
CA ALA A 42 0.41 28.50 0.94
C ALA A 42 0.16 29.14 -0.43
N LEU A 43 -0.04 28.31 -1.46
CA LEU A 43 -0.45 28.81 -2.76
C LEU A 43 -1.75 29.59 -2.56
N ASN A 44 -1.81 30.83 -3.07
CA ASN A 44 -2.89 31.78 -2.88
C ASN A 44 -4.29 31.31 -3.31
N ASN A 45 -4.44 30.08 -3.79
CA ASN A 45 -5.70 29.50 -4.26
C ASN A 45 -6.24 28.38 -3.34
N GLY A 46 -5.65 28.16 -2.14
CA GLY A 46 -6.26 27.34 -1.08
C GLY A 46 -6.42 25.83 -1.36
N MET A 47 -5.96 25.33 -2.49
CA MET A 47 -6.27 23.95 -2.91
C MET A 47 -5.13 22.95 -2.73
N GLU A 48 -3.88 23.38 -2.53
CA GLU A 48 -2.74 22.48 -2.36
C GLU A 48 -1.80 22.93 -1.25
N ALA A 49 -1.24 21.95 -0.55
CA ALA A 49 -0.22 22.21 0.47
C ALA A 49 1.00 22.92 -0.15
N GLY A 50 1.56 23.93 0.55
CA GLY A 50 2.73 24.68 0.08
C GLY A 50 3.94 23.82 -0.27
N ILE A 51 4.03 22.60 0.28
CA ILE A 51 5.05 21.62 -0.09
C ILE A 51 4.94 21.16 -1.55
N SER A 52 3.77 21.34 -2.19
CA SER A 52 3.55 21.04 -3.61
C SER A 52 4.09 22.12 -4.55
N ASN A 53 4.53 23.28 -4.02
CA ASN A 53 5.03 24.38 -4.83
C ASN A 53 6.34 24.02 -5.55
N PRO A 54 6.38 24.00 -6.90
CA PRO A 54 7.55 23.61 -7.67
C PRO A 54 8.74 24.58 -7.53
N ASN A 55 8.52 25.80 -7.02
CA ASN A 55 9.53 26.81 -6.82
C ASN A 55 10.32 26.66 -5.51
N LEU A 56 9.85 25.80 -4.56
CA LEU A 56 10.56 25.49 -3.34
C LEU A 56 11.62 24.40 -3.61
N LYS A 57 12.80 24.80 -4.07
CA LYS A 57 13.90 23.89 -4.45
C LYS A 57 14.54 23.19 -3.24
N ARG A 58 14.93 21.90 -3.43
CA ARG A 58 15.73 20.99 -2.56
C ARG A 58 15.02 20.43 -1.32
N THR A 59 14.48 21.24 -0.42
CA THR A 59 13.86 20.72 0.82
C THR A 59 12.45 20.19 0.56
N SER A 60 11.73 20.85 -0.35
CA SER A 60 10.40 20.40 -0.79
C SER A 60 10.45 19.12 -1.64
N ASP A 61 11.51 18.96 -2.45
CA ASP A 61 11.65 17.74 -3.27
C ASP A 61 11.87 16.50 -2.40
N TRP A 62 12.69 16.63 -1.34
CA TRP A 62 12.88 15.56 -0.39
C TRP A 62 11.59 15.27 0.41
N GLY A 63 10.89 16.30 0.85
CA GLY A 63 9.60 16.16 1.54
C GLY A 63 8.54 15.52 0.65
N ARG A 64 8.38 15.99 -0.58
CA ARG A 64 7.49 15.43 -1.59
C ARG A 64 7.79 13.95 -1.88
N ALA A 65 9.06 13.63 -2.11
CA ALA A 65 9.48 12.25 -2.35
C ALA A 65 9.15 11.33 -1.16
N ARG A 66 9.25 11.83 0.08
CA ARG A 66 8.89 11.09 1.27
C ARG A 66 7.36 10.95 1.44
N LEU A 67 6.62 12.05 1.31
CA LEU A 67 5.15 12.05 1.41
C LEU A 67 4.52 11.29 0.23
N GLY A 68 5.09 11.41 -0.96
CA GLY A 68 4.66 10.65 -2.14
C GLY A 68 4.79 9.13 -1.99
N ARG A 69 5.55 8.66 -1.00
CA ARG A 69 5.65 7.24 -0.63
C ARG A 69 4.75 6.84 0.54
N TRP A 70 3.87 7.70 1.00
CA TRP A 70 2.82 7.35 1.94
C TRP A 70 1.70 6.64 1.18
N ARG A 71 1.20 5.55 1.73
CA ARG A 71 0.09 4.80 1.14
C ARG A 71 -0.92 4.45 2.21
N LEU A 72 -2.17 4.76 1.92
CA LEU A 72 -3.32 4.33 2.70
C LEU A 72 -3.98 3.16 1.98
N TYR A 73 -4.19 2.05 2.67
CA TYR A 73 -4.78 0.84 2.13
C TYR A 73 -6.16 0.59 2.75
N HIS A 74 -7.13 0.41 1.88
CA HIS A 74 -8.50 0.04 2.22
C HIS A 74 -8.85 -1.26 1.50
N VAL A 75 -8.62 -2.39 2.17
CA VAL A 75 -8.88 -3.72 1.61
C VAL A 75 -10.19 -4.32 2.13
N HIS A 76 -11.19 -3.46 2.38
CA HIS A 76 -12.47 -3.88 2.95
C HIS A 76 -13.40 -4.50 1.92
N ASP A 77 -13.46 -3.95 0.72
CA ASP A 77 -14.34 -4.47 -0.33
C ASP A 77 -13.77 -5.77 -0.90
N THR A 78 -14.37 -6.88 -0.50
CA THR A 78 -14.11 -8.23 -1.02
C THR A 78 -15.33 -8.82 -1.71
N SER A 79 -16.38 -8.00 -1.94
CA SER A 79 -17.59 -8.41 -2.64
C SER A 79 -17.31 -8.91 -4.07
N ASP A 80 -18.29 -9.51 -4.73
CA ASP A 80 -18.16 -9.97 -6.12
C ASP A 80 -17.87 -8.81 -7.10
N SER A 81 -18.27 -7.58 -6.74
CA SER A 81 -17.97 -6.37 -7.50
C SER A 81 -16.59 -5.78 -7.23
N SER A 82 -15.94 -6.23 -6.17
CA SER A 82 -14.62 -5.72 -5.72
C SER A 82 -13.61 -5.66 -6.85
N PRO A 83 -12.81 -4.57 -6.93
CA PRO A 83 -11.69 -4.47 -7.85
C PRO A 83 -10.69 -5.62 -7.73
N MET A 84 -10.47 -6.17 -6.52
CA MET A 84 -9.58 -7.31 -6.28
C MET A 84 -10.02 -8.59 -7.01
N ARG A 85 -11.31 -8.71 -7.37
CA ARG A 85 -11.86 -9.87 -8.08
C ARG A 85 -11.92 -9.68 -9.59
N LYS A 86 -11.51 -8.52 -10.09
CA LYS A 86 -11.54 -8.19 -11.52
C LYS A 86 -10.22 -8.52 -12.21
N THR A 87 -10.23 -8.36 -13.53
CA THR A 87 -9.03 -8.41 -14.36
C THR A 87 -8.20 -7.16 -14.13
N ALA A 88 -6.90 -7.31 -13.94
CA ALA A 88 -5.96 -6.22 -13.83
C ALA A 88 -5.19 -6.02 -15.14
N GLN A 89 -4.71 -4.80 -15.39
CA GLN A 89 -3.74 -4.53 -16.45
C GLN A 89 -2.37 -5.05 -16.02
N LEU A 90 -1.68 -5.73 -16.90
CA LEU A 90 -0.40 -6.37 -16.59
C LEU A 90 0.71 -5.37 -16.27
N ASP A 91 0.68 -4.19 -16.89
CA ASP A 91 1.63 -3.10 -16.70
C ASP A 91 1.37 -2.28 -15.42
N ASP A 92 0.22 -2.47 -14.76
CA ASP A 92 -0.09 -1.86 -13.46
C ASP A 92 0.54 -2.64 -12.30
N ASN A 93 1.86 -2.60 -12.22
CA ASN A 93 2.65 -3.44 -11.31
C ASN A 93 3.79 -2.71 -10.57
N LEU A 94 3.87 -1.37 -10.67
CA LEU A 94 4.93 -0.59 -10.00
C LEU A 94 4.81 -0.60 -8.48
N TYR A 95 3.59 -0.65 -7.95
CA TYR A 95 3.28 -0.74 -6.52
C TYR A 95 1.90 -1.35 -6.34
N LEU A 96 1.67 -1.98 -5.19
CA LEU A 96 0.35 -2.51 -4.87
C LEU A 96 -0.64 -1.35 -4.65
N ARG A 97 -1.76 -1.38 -5.36
CA ARG A 97 -2.80 -0.36 -5.22
C ARG A 97 -3.50 -0.46 -3.87
N HIS A 98 -4.04 0.66 -3.43
CA HIS A 98 -4.66 0.82 -2.11
C HIS A 98 -5.88 -0.09 -1.88
N ASP A 99 -6.56 -0.48 -2.93
CA ASP A 99 -7.73 -1.37 -2.96
C ASP A 99 -7.40 -2.80 -3.40
N GLY A 100 -6.13 -3.11 -3.66
CA GLY A 100 -5.69 -4.42 -4.15
C GLY A 100 -6.11 -4.75 -5.58
N SER A 101 -6.63 -3.80 -6.36
CA SER A 101 -7.14 -4.03 -7.72
C SER A 101 -6.11 -4.61 -8.67
N ASN A 102 -4.83 -4.31 -8.47
CA ASN A 102 -3.73 -4.84 -9.29
C ASN A 102 -2.99 -6.02 -8.66
N LEU A 103 -3.55 -6.65 -7.65
CA LEU A 103 -2.92 -7.77 -6.93
C LEU A 103 -2.35 -8.86 -7.86
N PRO A 104 -3.06 -9.35 -8.91
CA PRO A 104 -2.50 -10.38 -9.79
C PRO A 104 -1.30 -9.90 -10.61
N ALA A 105 -1.31 -8.66 -11.11
CA ALA A 105 -0.20 -8.09 -11.86
C ALA A 105 1.04 -7.87 -10.96
N PHE A 106 0.81 -7.41 -9.74
CA PHE A 106 1.87 -7.20 -8.77
C PHE A 106 2.50 -8.53 -8.31
N LEU A 107 1.70 -9.54 -8.00
CA LEU A 107 2.19 -10.89 -7.68
C LEU A 107 2.96 -11.51 -8.85
N TYR A 108 2.51 -11.30 -10.09
CA TYR A 108 3.22 -11.76 -11.27
C TYR A 108 4.61 -11.11 -11.42
N LEU A 109 4.68 -9.78 -11.20
CA LEU A 109 5.97 -9.08 -11.14
C LEU A 109 6.89 -9.69 -10.07
N LEU A 110 6.35 -9.96 -8.86
CA LEU A 110 7.13 -10.57 -7.79
C LEU A 110 7.59 -11.98 -8.16
N GLN A 111 6.75 -12.77 -8.79
CA GLN A 111 7.10 -14.12 -9.24
C GLN A 111 8.29 -14.11 -10.20
N LEU A 112 8.32 -13.13 -11.14
CA LEU A 112 9.38 -13.03 -12.16
C LEU A 112 10.67 -12.42 -11.60
N ASN A 113 10.58 -11.36 -10.80
CA ASN A 113 11.73 -10.53 -10.48
C ASN A 113 12.17 -10.64 -9.00
N HIS A 114 11.32 -11.19 -8.13
CA HIS A 114 11.52 -11.29 -6.68
C HIS A 114 11.04 -12.66 -6.15
N PRO A 115 11.64 -13.78 -6.62
CA PRO A 115 11.16 -15.13 -6.33
C PRO A 115 11.21 -15.50 -4.84
N ASP A 116 12.13 -14.89 -4.07
CA ASP A 116 12.25 -15.16 -2.63
C ASP A 116 11.07 -14.58 -1.86
N GLU A 117 10.72 -13.31 -2.12
CA GLU A 117 9.56 -12.66 -1.52
C GLU A 117 8.25 -13.29 -2.00
N TYR A 118 8.14 -13.61 -3.28
CA TYR A 118 7.00 -14.36 -3.80
C TYR A 118 6.82 -15.70 -3.07
N SER A 119 7.90 -16.46 -2.90
CA SER A 119 7.88 -17.73 -2.18
C SER A 119 7.52 -17.56 -0.70
N LEU A 120 7.97 -16.46 -0.06
CA LEU A 120 7.60 -16.12 1.31
C LEU A 120 6.11 -15.81 1.41
N ILE A 121 5.55 -14.99 0.51
CA ILE A 121 4.12 -14.68 0.43
C ILE A 121 3.32 -15.98 0.27
N ARG A 122 3.66 -16.81 -0.72
CA ARG A 122 3.01 -18.09 -0.97
C ARG A 122 2.97 -18.98 0.29
N ARG A 123 4.12 -19.20 0.92
CA ARG A 123 4.23 -20.03 2.14
C ARG A 123 3.43 -19.45 3.30
N THR A 124 3.36 -18.12 3.41
CA THR A 124 2.58 -17.44 4.44
C THR A 124 1.09 -17.65 4.22
N VAL A 125 0.62 -17.55 2.96
CA VAL A 125 -0.76 -17.85 2.59
C VAL A 125 -1.10 -19.32 2.86
N GLN A 126 -0.21 -20.26 2.55
CA GLN A 126 -0.38 -21.68 2.82
C GLN A 126 -0.56 -22.02 4.31
N ARG A 127 0.00 -21.23 5.22
CA ARG A 127 -0.19 -21.41 6.67
C ARG A 127 -1.59 -21.02 7.15
N VAL A 128 -2.19 -20.05 6.52
CA VAL A 128 -3.55 -19.55 6.85
C VAL A 128 -4.62 -20.29 6.06
N ALA A 129 -4.33 -20.64 4.82
CA ALA A 129 -5.20 -21.40 3.92
C ALA A 129 -4.51 -22.72 3.51
N PRO A 130 -4.58 -23.79 4.33
CA PRO A 130 -3.82 -25.03 4.11
C PRO A 130 -4.18 -25.75 2.80
N PHE A 131 -5.33 -25.46 2.21
CA PHE A 131 -5.78 -25.99 0.92
C PHE A 131 -5.10 -25.30 -0.28
N PHE A 132 -4.56 -24.10 -0.08
CA PHE A 132 -3.89 -23.33 -1.12
C PHE A 132 -2.50 -23.94 -1.45
N ASP A 133 -2.21 -24.13 -2.72
CA ASP A 133 -0.91 -24.61 -3.20
C ASP A 133 -0.07 -23.46 -3.75
N ASP A 134 -0.51 -22.84 -4.83
CA ASP A 134 0.20 -21.75 -5.48
C ASP A 134 -0.75 -20.83 -6.24
N PHE A 135 -0.26 -19.64 -6.55
CA PHE A 135 -0.94 -18.76 -7.50
C PHE A 135 -0.71 -19.25 -8.93
N GLN A 136 -1.72 -19.07 -9.77
CA GLN A 136 -1.63 -19.27 -11.21
C GLN A 136 -1.71 -17.89 -11.88
N LEU A 137 -0.56 -17.36 -12.21
CA LEU A 137 -0.39 -15.99 -12.69
C LEU A 137 0.10 -16.02 -14.15
N ASN A 138 -0.84 -16.21 -15.07
CA ASN A 138 -0.56 -16.14 -16.51
C ASN A 138 -1.35 -14.98 -17.11
N PRO A 139 -0.75 -14.20 -18.01
CA PRO A 139 -1.50 -13.30 -18.87
C PRO A 139 -2.64 -14.01 -19.58
N ASP A 140 -3.73 -13.29 -19.81
CA ASP A 140 -4.89 -13.85 -20.52
C ASP A 140 -4.48 -14.19 -21.96
N PRO A 141 -4.67 -15.44 -22.44
CA PRO A 141 -4.26 -15.85 -23.79
C PRO A 141 -4.95 -15.06 -24.91
N LEU A 142 -6.12 -14.48 -24.65
CA LEU A 142 -6.86 -13.67 -25.62
C LEU A 142 -6.56 -12.17 -25.50
N ASN A 143 -5.94 -11.75 -24.39
CA ASN A 143 -5.54 -10.37 -24.16
C ASN A 143 -4.30 -10.33 -23.24
N GLU A 144 -3.13 -10.51 -23.82
CA GLU A 144 -1.84 -10.57 -23.10
C GLU A 144 -1.53 -9.32 -22.25
N ALA A 145 -2.23 -8.21 -22.46
CA ALA A 145 -2.12 -7.01 -21.63
C ALA A 145 -2.83 -7.13 -20.28
N THR A 146 -3.56 -8.21 -20.04
CA THR A 146 -4.37 -8.39 -18.83
C THR A 146 -4.06 -9.68 -18.09
N ILE A 147 -4.34 -9.68 -16.79
CA ILE A 147 -4.10 -10.82 -15.90
C ILE A 147 -5.22 -10.93 -14.87
N ARG A 148 -5.55 -12.17 -14.49
CA ARG A 148 -6.51 -12.47 -13.42
C ARG A 148 -5.84 -13.28 -12.32
N LEU A 149 -6.31 -13.10 -11.09
CA LEU A 149 -5.90 -13.96 -10.00
C LEU A 149 -6.56 -15.33 -10.14
N ALA A 150 -5.75 -16.34 -10.36
CA ALA A 150 -6.14 -17.73 -10.24
C ALA A 150 -5.17 -18.44 -9.29
N TRP A 151 -5.60 -19.58 -8.79
CA TRP A 151 -4.82 -20.33 -7.82
C TRP A 151 -5.06 -21.84 -7.96
N LYS A 152 -4.14 -22.64 -7.43
CA LYS A 152 -4.18 -24.09 -7.42
C LYS A 152 -4.46 -24.61 -6.02
N HIS A 153 -5.31 -25.63 -5.91
CA HIS A 153 -5.56 -26.35 -4.67
C HIS A 153 -4.57 -27.52 -4.54
N LYS A 154 -4.03 -27.77 -3.33
CA LYS A 154 -3.03 -28.84 -3.08
C LYS A 154 -3.46 -30.23 -3.55
N ASN A 155 -4.73 -30.52 -3.46
CA ASN A 155 -5.28 -31.86 -3.76
C ASN A 155 -6.09 -31.85 -5.06
N SER A 156 -5.79 -30.94 -5.99
CA SER A 156 -6.52 -30.85 -7.27
C SER A 156 -5.60 -30.35 -8.37
N ASP A 157 -5.73 -30.96 -9.54
CA ASP A 157 -5.06 -30.44 -10.74
C ASP A 157 -5.82 -29.30 -11.43
N LYS A 158 -6.99 -28.93 -10.87
CA LYS A 158 -7.81 -27.84 -11.39
C LYS A 158 -7.30 -26.50 -10.87
N TYR A 159 -7.40 -25.49 -11.70
CA TYR A 159 -7.21 -24.09 -11.33
C TYR A 159 -8.55 -23.47 -10.95
N PHE A 160 -8.51 -22.61 -9.96
CA PHE A 160 -9.65 -21.91 -9.41
C PHE A 160 -9.48 -20.41 -9.59
N GLY A 161 -10.53 -19.73 -9.98
CA GLY A 161 -10.51 -18.27 -10.04
C GLY A 161 -10.62 -17.64 -8.66
N VAL A 162 -10.37 -16.34 -8.58
CA VAL A 162 -10.45 -15.55 -7.34
C VAL A 162 -11.80 -15.61 -6.65
N SER A 163 -12.90 -15.83 -7.40
CA SER A 163 -14.27 -15.97 -6.86
C SER A 163 -14.44 -17.17 -5.92
N SER A 164 -13.57 -18.17 -6.00
CA SER A 164 -13.60 -19.33 -5.11
C SER A 164 -12.82 -19.13 -3.81
N LEU A 165 -12.13 -18.01 -3.65
CA LEU A 165 -11.51 -17.61 -2.38
C LEU A 165 -12.54 -16.93 -1.48
N SER A 166 -12.50 -17.27 -0.19
CA SER A 166 -13.26 -16.52 0.81
C SER A 166 -12.73 -15.08 0.92
N ASP A 167 -13.59 -14.17 1.37
CA ASP A 167 -13.23 -12.76 1.57
C ASP A 167 -12.03 -12.59 2.49
N GLY A 168 -12.01 -13.30 3.62
CA GLY A 168 -10.87 -13.27 4.54
C GLY A 168 -9.57 -13.81 3.92
N THR A 169 -9.66 -14.85 3.07
CA THR A 169 -8.46 -15.37 2.39
C THR A 169 -7.93 -14.38 1.37
N LEU A 170 -8.79 -13.76 0.56
CA LEU A 170 -8.39 -12.76 -0.43
C LEU A 170 -7.75 -11.53 0.24
N ARG A 171 -8.39 -11.04 1.31
CA ARG A 171 -7.86 -9.95 2.12
C ARG A 171 -6.49 -10.30 2.72
N PHE A 172 -6.36 -11.50 3.29
CA PHE A 172 -5.08 -11.95 3.84
C PHE A 172 -3.99 -12.03 2.78
N ILE A 173 -4.27 -12.53 1.58
CA ILE A 173 -3.33 -12.54 0.45
C ILE A 173 -2.85 -11.13 0.13
N THR A 174 -3.76 -10.16 0.05
CA THR A 174 -3.44 -8.76 -0.24
C THR A 174 -2.54 -8.16 0.85
N LEU A 175 -2.86 -8.39 2.13
CA LEU A 175 -2.06 -7.91 3.26
C LEU A 175 -0.70 -8.61 3.33
N ALA A 176 -0.63 -9.91 3.07
CA ALA A 176 0.63 -10.64 3.00
C ALA A 176 1.52 -10.09 1.87
N THR A 177 0.93 -9.79 0.72
CA THR A 177 1.65 -9.16 -0.40
C THR A 177 2.15 -7.78 -0.01
N LEU A 178 1.33 -6.95 0.65
CA LEU A 178 1.71 -5.63 1.12
C LEU A 178 2.90 -5.66 2.09
N PHE A 179 2.86 -6.52 3.10
CA PHE A 179 3.87 -6.48 4.17
C PHE A 179 5.13 -7.30 3.88
N LEU A 180 5.07 -8.25 2.94
CA LEU A 180 6.19 -9.13 2.60
C LEU A 180 6.85 -8.80 1.25
N GLN A 181 6.42 -7.75 0.56
CA GLN A 181 7.04 -7.29 -0.69
C GLN A 181 8.50 -6.85 -0.47
N PRO A 182 9.31 -6.74 -1.52
CA PRO A 182 10.69 -6.27 -1.43
C PRO A 182 10.80 -4.90 -0.76
N GLU A 183 11.83 -4.70 0.05
CA GLU A 183 12.06 -3.44 0.79
C GLU A 183 12.05 -2.19 -0.11
N LYS A 184 12.60 -2.32 -1.32
CA LYS A 184 12.65 -1.23 -2.30
C LYS A 184 11.26 -0.78 -2.77
N MET A 185 10.29 -1.68 -2.75
CA MET A 185 8.91 -1.44 -3.17
C MET A 185 8.02 -1.04 -1.99
N LEU A 186 8.48 -1.27 -0.76
CA LEU A 186 7.71 -0.97 0.44
C LEU A 186 7.52 0.54 0.58
N PRO A 187 6.28 1.03 0.82
CA PRO A 187 6.03 2.44 1.14
C PRO A 187 6.77 2.87 2.40
N SER A 188 7.17 4.14 2.48
CA SER A 188 7.84 4.66 3.69
C SER A 188 6.91 4.80 4.88
N VAL A 189 5.62 5.04 4.62
CA VAL A 189 4.53 5.02 5.61
C VAL A 189 3.38 4.22 5.02
N ILE A 190 2.92 3.25 5.77
CA ILE A 190 1.81 2.36 5.45
C ILE A 190 0.71 2.62 6.46
N LEU A 191 -0.43 3.10 5.98
CA LEU A 191 -1.66 3.19 6.78
C LEU A 191 -2.59 2.09 6.30
N VAL A 192 -3.11 1.29 7.22
CA VAL A 192 -4.10 0.25 6.89
C VAL A 192 -5.27 0.38 7.86
N ASP A 193 -6.45 0.44 7.30
CA ASP A 193 -7.68 0.54 8.04
C ASP A 193 -8.27 -0.86 8.25
N GLU A 194 -8.65 -1.17 9.50
CA GLU A 194 -9.25 -2.44 9.95
C GLU A 194 -8.65 -3.70 9.29
N PRO A 195 -7.32 -3.91 9.34
CA PRO A 195 -6.70 -5.02 8.62
C PRO A 195 -7.13 -6.40 9.14
N GLU A 196 -7.65 -6.49 10.36
CA GLU A 196 -8.13 -7.72 11.00
C GLU A 196 -9.56 -8.11 10.57
N LEU A 197 -10.31 -7.20 9.97
CA LEU A 197 -11.72 -7.42 9.64
C LEU A 197 -11.91 -8.66 8.75
N GLY A 198 -12.76 -9.60 9.20
CA GLY A 198 -13.07 -10.83 8.47
C GLY A 198 -11.94 -11.86 8.45
N LEU A 199 -10.85 -11.64 9.16
CA LEU A 199 -9.76 -12.62 9.27
C LEU A 199 -10.03 -13.62 10.40
N HIS A 200 -9.65 -14.88 10.16
CA HIS A 200 -9.62 -15.90 11.21
C HIS A 200 -8.52 -15.58 12.25
N PRO A 201 -8.67 -15.91 13.54
CA PRO A 201 -7.68 -15.62 14.58
C PRO A 201 -6.23 -16.02 14.24
N ALA A 202 -6.04 -17.16 13.59
CA ALA A 202 -4.71 -17.59 13.15
C ALA A 202 -4.11 -16.63 12.09
N ALA A 203 -4.95 -16.07 11.21
CA ALA A 203 -4.54 -15.08 10.22
C ALA A 203 -4.15 -13.75 10.89
N ILE A 204 -4.88 -13.32 11.92
CA ILE A 204 -4.56 -12.11 12.70
C ILE A 204 -3.19 -12.25 13.37
N THR A 205 -2.90 -13.40 13.98
CA THR A 205 -1.58 -13.66 14.59
C THR A 205 -0.45 -13.59 13.55
N MET A 206 -0.69 -14.13 12.37
CA MET A 206 0.29 -14.06 11.26
C MET A 206 0.44 -12.63 10.76
N LEU A 207 -0.66 -11.89 10.60
CA LEU A 207 -0.67 -10.48 10.23
C LEU A 207 0.16 -9.64 11.22
N ALA A 208 -0.05 -9.81 12.52
CA ALA A 208 0.72 -9.11 13.55
C ALA A 208 2.25 -9.35 13.41
N SER A 209 2.64 -10.57 13.06
CA SER A 209 4.04 -10.91 12.81
C SER A 209 4.61 -10.22 11.58
N MET A 210 3.84 -10.16 10.48
CA MET A 210 4.23 -9.46 9.24
C MET A 210 4.33 -7.96 9.45
N VAL A 211 3.37 -7.36 10.16
CA VAL A 211 3.38 -5.93 10.53
C VAL A 211 4.62 -5.60 11.34
N LYS A 212 4.94 -6.41 12.37
CA LYS A 212 6.14 -6.23 13.18
C LYS A 212 7.43 -6.32 12.35
N GLN A 213 7.49 -7.23 11.39
CA GLN A 213 8.63 -7.33 10.47
C GLN A 213 8.74 -6.10 9.56
N ALA A 214 7.63 -5.66 8.96
CA ALA A 214 7.61 -4.49 8.08
C ALA A 214 7.92 -3.19 8.84
N SER A 215 7.52 -3.08 10.11
CA SER A 215 7.75 -1.88 10.94
C SER A 215 9.23 -1.58 11.23
N VAL A 216 10.11 -2.53 11.00
CA VAL A 216 11.57 -2.32 11.05
C VAL A 216 12.05 -1.46 9.86
N LYS A 217 11.35 -1.51 8.73
CA LYS A 217 11.75 -0.89 7.46
C LYS A 217 10.85 0.28 7.05
N ALA A 218 9.62 0.32 7.50
CA ALA A 218 8.62 1.34 7.20
C ALA A 218 7.86 1.74 8.47
N GLN A 219 7.28 2.93 8.48
CA GLN A 219 6.32 3.29 9.52
C GLN A 219 4.98 2.65 9.19
N VAL A 220 4.43 1.86 10.11
CA VAL A 220 3.12 1.22 9.94
C VAL A 220 2.14 1.82 10.95
N ILE A 221 1.00 2.26 10.48
CA ILE A 221 -0.12 2.80 11.26
C ILE A 221 -1.35 1.97 10.94
N LEU A 222 -1.95 1.38 11.94
CA LEU A 222 -3.16 0.59 11.82
C LEU A 222 -4.29 1.30 12.56
N SER A 223 -5.46 1.35 11.93
CA SER A 223 -6.74 1.70 12.55
C SER A 223 -7.48 0.38 12.80
N THR A 224 -7.97 0.14 14.01
CA THR A 224 -8.69 -1.09 14.41
C THR A 224 -9.92 -0.73 15.24
#